data_68d69f29a3878e5cb2216df237f29199
#
_entry.id   68d69f29a3878e5cb2216df237f29199
#
_cell.length_a   1.000
_cell.length_b   1.000
_cell.length_c   1.000
_cell.angle_alpha   90.00
_cell.angle_beta   90.00
_cell.angle_gamma   90.00
#
_symmetry.space_group_name_H-M   'P 1'
#
loop_
_entity.id
_entity.type
_entity.pdbx_description
1 polymer ?
#
loop_
_entity_poly.entity_id
_entity_poly.type
_entity_poly.pdbx_seq_one_letter_code
_entity_poly.pdbx_strand_id
1 'polypeptide(L)'
;MTARHWGAAFDPDELGRLETRMWKAYYRKQPARLFGLLVQAVRAQAGVSWPRAIAGSVLLTKAAAGFSRATGDYERFAPDIVRGYRMLGLPEHVDIEAVARHELRWWVVRREIGLAAGAAAGESITDLYAAIYDLPRERVAEAGRLRGLAAEVRDRGAAADPDGSTGRGAAYWPEVARLLRTSYRSLRRAIDEGAAEVEGVADETPAQRDASVRATP
;
A
#
# COMPACT_ATOMS: atom_id res chain seq x y z
N MET A 1 14.17 23.22 -6.10
CA MET A 1 12.84 22.59 -5.91
C MET A 1 13.11 21.18 -5.46
N THR A 2 13.01 20.92 -4.17
CA THR A 2 13.14 19.57 -3.59
C THR A 2 12.02 18.69 -4.17
N ALA A 3 12.39 17.63 -4.85
CA ALA A 3 11.45 16.63 -5.35
C ALA A 3 10.68 16.09 -4.12
N ARG A 4 9.41 16.43 -4.00
CA ARG A 4 8.56 15.84 -2.97
C ARG A 4 8.51 14.34 -3.24
N HIS A 5 9.03 13.55 -2.29
CA HIS A 5 8.86 12.11 -2.35
C HIS A 5 7.37 11.78 -2.51
N TRP A 6 7.07 10.84 -3.41
CA TRP A 6 5.72 10.33 -3.58
C TRP A 6 5.21 9.82 -2.22
N GLY A 7 4.06 10.27 -1.79
CA GLY A 7 3.55 9.92 -0.47
C GLY A 7 4.15 10.68 0.72
N ALA A 8 5.02 11.69 0.50
CA ALA A 8 5.68 12.44 1.59
C ALA A 8 4.72 13.29 2.46
N ALA A 9 3.43 13.36 2.14
CA ALA A 9 2.51 14.28 2.82
C ALA A 9 1.15 13.65 3.19
N PHE A 10 0.98 12.32 3.12
CA PHE A 10 -0.31 11.74 3.49
C PHE A 10 -0.54 11.76 5.01
N ASP A 11 -1.79 11.93 5.41
CA ASP A 11 -2.23 11.67 6.79
C ASP A 11 -2.48 10.17 6.98
N PRO A 12 -1.70 9.48 7.85
CA PRO A 12 -1.84 8.04 8.06
C PRO A 12 -3.20 7.66 8.67
N ASP A 13 -3.80 8.51 9.47
CA ASP A 13 -5.10 8.25 10.07
C ASP A 13 -6.22 8.40 9.05
N GLU A 14 -6.12 9.36 8.14
CA GLU A 14 -7.04 9.51 7.03
C GLU A 14 -6.95 8.32 6.08
N LEU A 15 -5.75 7.90 5.68
CA LEU A 15 -5.58 6.73 4.81
C LEU A 15 -6.10 5.45 5.46
N GLY A 16 -5.78 5.20 6.72
CA GLY A 16 -6.30 4.02 7.44
C GLY A 16 -7.82 4.01 7.53
N ARG A 17 -8.43 5.19 7.72
CA ARG A 17 -9.90 5.36 7.70
C ARG A 17 -10.49 5.10 6.31
N LEU A 18 -9.88 5.65 5.26
CA LEU A 18 -10.32 5.46 3.87
C LEU A 18 -10.21 3.99 3.47
N GLU A 19 -9.08 3.35 3.75
CA GLU A 19 -8.90 1.93 3.44
C GLU A 19 -9.88 1.03 4.19
N THR A 20 -10.14 1.28 5.46
CA THR A 20 -11.16 0.55 6.21
C THR A 20 -12.54 0.66 5.53
N ARG A 21 -12.91 1.86 5.04
CA ARG A 21 -14.17 2.07 4.31
C ARG A 21 -14.15 1.38 2.95
N MET A 22 -13.00 1.35 2.26
CA MET A 22 -12.82 0.62 1.00
C MET A 22 -13.03 -0.88 1.20
N TRP A 23 -12.41 -1.48 2.22
CA TRP A 23 -12.63 -2.89 2.54
C TRP A 23 -14.09 -3.18 2.84
N LYS A 24 -14.75 -2.36 3.67
CA LYS A 24 -16.21 -2.50 3.92
C LYS A 24 -17.02 -2.42 2.64
N ALA A 25 -16.72 -1.48 1.74
CA ALA A 25 -17.43 -1.35 0.46
C ALA A 25 -17.19 -2.55 -0.46
N TYR A 26 -15.94 -3.05 -0.52
CA TYR A 26 -15.57 -4.24 -1.28
C TYR A 26 -16.38 -5.47 -0.85
N TYR A 27 -16.35 -5.80 0.44
CA TYR A 27 -17.02 -6.98 0.97
C TYR A 27 -18.56 -6.86 0.96
N ARG A 28 -19.09 -5.64 0.96
CA ARG A 28 -20.52 -5.36 0.78
C ARG A 28 -20.95 -5.26 -0.69
N LYS A 29 -20.03 -5.54 -1.63
CA LYS A 29 -20.29 -5.48 -3.07
C LYS A 29 -20.88 -4.13 -3.52
N GLN A 30 -20.28 -3.02 -3.05
CA GLN A 30 -20.66 -1.64 -3.36
C GLN A 30 -19.64 -0.99 -4.32
N PRO A 31 -19.61 -1.34 -5.62
CA PRO A 31 -18.51 -0.98 -6.52
C PRO A 31 -18.39 0.54 -6.75
N ALA A 32 -19.48 1.26 -6.89
CA ALA A 32 -19.44 2.72 -7.07
C ALA A 32 -18.85 3.43 -5.84
N ARG A 33 -19.22 2.98 -4.64
CA ARG A 33 -18.68 3.52 -3.39
C ARG A 33 -17.20 3.16 -3.22
N LEU A 34 -16.83 1.92 -3.55
CA LEU A 34 -15.46 1.45 -3.52
C LEU A 34 -14.58 2.31 -4.44
N PHE A 35 -15.02 2.56 -5.67
CA PHE A 35 -14.30 3.41 -6.63
C PHE A 35 -14.10 4.84 -6.10
N GLY A 36 -15.16 5.48 -5.61
CA GLY A 36 -15.04 6.82 -5.03
C GLY A 36 -14.10 6.91 -3.83
N LEU A 37 -14.05 5.86 -3.00
CA LEU A 37 -13.11 5.77 -1.88
C LEU A 37 -11.67 5.51 -2.36
N LEU A 38 -11.47 4.70 -3.39
CA LEU A 38 -10.17 4.47 -4.02
C LEU A 38 -9.59 5.78 -4.57
N VAL A 39 -10.38 6.56 -5.30
CA VAL A 39 -9.94 7.87 -5.81
C VAL A 39 -9.50 8.81 -4.68
N GLN A 40 -10.25 8.84 -3.57
CA GLN A 40 -9.89 9.64 -2.39
C GLN A 40 -8.58 9.14 -1.75
N ALA A 41 -8.44 7.84 -1.55
CA ALA A 41 -7.25 7.24 -0.94
C ALA A 41 -5.99 7.47 -1.80
N VAL A 42 -6.10 7.23 -3.10
CA VAL A 42 -5.01 7.46 -4.05
C VAL A 42 -4.61 8.94 -4.09
N ARG A 43 -5.60 9.84 -4.12
CA ARG A 43 -5.33 11.28 -4.09
C ARG A 43 -4.63 11.69 -2.80
N ALA A 44 -5.10 11.21 -1.66
CA ALA A 44 -4.52 11.51 -0.36
C ALA A 44 -3.08 10.97 -0.25
N GLN A 45 -2.84 9.76 -0.75
CA GLN A 45 -1.54 9.11 -0.69
C GLN A 45 -0.53 9.72 -1.67
N ALA A 46 -0.92 9.93 -2.92
CA ALA A 46 -0.02 10.41 -3.97
C ALA A 46 0.11 11.94 -4.04
N GLY A 47 -0.77 12.69 -3.37
CA GLY A 47 -0.78 14.15 -3.42
C GLY A 47 -1.11 14.74 -4.80
N VAL A 48 -1.78 13.97 -5.67
CA VAL A 48 -2.09 14.37 -7.06
C VAL A 48 -3.41 15.12 -7.17
N SER A 49 -3.62 15.80 -8.31
CA SER A 49 -4.88 16.47 -8.62
C SER A 49 -6.02 15.46 -8.82
N TRP A 50 -7.27 15.90 -8.65
CA TRP A 50 -8.47 15.07 -8.86
C TRP A 50 -8.51 14.36 -10.24
N PRO A 51 -8.24 15.05 -11.37
CA PRO A 51 -8.24 14.38 -12.68
C PRO A 51 -7.22 13.23 -12.76
N ARG A 52 -6.01 13.42 -12.22
CA ARG A 52 -4.97 12.38 -12.19
C ARG A 52 -5.35 11.22 -11.27
N ALA A 53 -5.89 11.51 -10.09
CA ALA A 53 -6.37 10.49 -9.18
C ALA A 53 -7.49 9.64 -9.81
N ILE A 54 -8.44 10.26 -10.48
CA ILE A 54 -9.53 9.57 -11.20
C ILE A 54 -8.94 8.69 -12.31
N ALA A 55 -8.09 9.25 -13.18
CA ALA A 55 -7.51 8.51 -14.31
C ALA A 55 -6.68 7.31 -13.85
N GLY A 56 -5.81 7.47 -12.85
CA GLY A 56 -5.04 6.38 -12.26
C GLY A 56 -5.93 5.32 -11.63
N SER A 57 -6.95 5.75 -10.87
CA SER A 57 -7.90 4.81 -10.24
C SER A 57 -8.72 4.02 -11.25
N VAL A 58 -9.07 4.60 -12.40
CA VAL A 58 -9.75 3.86 -13.50
C VAL A 58 -8.89 2.71 -14.00
N LEU A 59 -7.60 2.96 -14.24
CA LEU A 59 -6.66 1.93 -14.71
C LEU A 59 -6.46 0.82 -13.66
N LEU A 60 -6.23 1.20 -12.41
CA LEU A 60 -6.10 0.23 -11.30
C LEU A 60 -7.39 -0.59 -11.10
N THR A 61 -8.56 0.06 -11.18
CA THR A 61 -9.85 -0.63 -11.07
C THR A 61 -10.09 -1.59 -12.24
N LYS A 62 -9.68 -1.20 -13.46
CA LYS A 62 -9.76 -2.07 -14.64
C LYS A 62 -8.91 -3.33 -14.44
N ALA A 63 -7.67 -3.17 -13.99
CA ALA A 63 -6.79 -4.30 -13.68
C ALA A 63 -7.39 -5.20 -12.60
N ALA A 64 -7.86 -4.63 -11.48
CA ALA A 64 -8.46 -5.38 -10.38
C ALA A 64 -9.77 -6.10 -10.79
N ALA A 65 -10.61 -5.48 -11.61
CA ALA A 65 -11.82 -6.09 -12.13
C ALA A 65 -11.52 -7.23 -13.10
N GLY A 66 -10.51 -7.09 -13.95
CA GLY A 66 -10.01 -8.16 -14.82
C GLY A 66 -9.45 -9.32 -13.99
N PHE A 67 -8.57 -9.02 -13.04
CA PHE A 67 -8.01 -9.99 -12.11
C PHE A 67 -9.12 -10.76 -11.37
N SER A 68 -10.15 -10.09 -10.89
CA SER A 68 -11.22 -10.73 -10.10
C SER A 68 -11.95 -11.86 -10.84
N ARG A 69 -11.97 -11.82 -12.18
CA ARG A 69 -12.63 -12.80 -13.06
C ARG A 69 -11.67 -13.84 -13.64
N ALA A 70 -10.35 -13.60 -13.51
CA ALA A 70 -9.34 -14.48 -14.10
C ALA A 70 -9.13 -15.72 -13.23
N THR A 71 -8.81 -16.84 -13.87
CA THR A 71 -8.44 -18.11 -13.23
C THR A 71 -6.97 -18.48 -13.43
N GLY A 72 -6.18 -17.58 -14.00
CA GLY A 72 -4.76 -17.73 -14.30
C GLY A 72 -4.28 -16.59 -15.20
N ASP A 73 -3.01 -16.65 -15.64
CA ASP A 73 -2.37 -15.63 -16.49
C ASP A 73 -2.58 -14.21 -15.93
N TYR A 74 -2.19 -14.03 -14.68
CA TYR A 74 -2.41 -12.76 -13.99
C TYR A 74 -1.49 -11.63 -14.48
N GLU A 75 -0.34 -11.96 -15.07
CA GLU A 75 0.63 -10.99 -15.59
C GLU A 75 0.05 -10.06 -16.67
N ARG A 76 -0.97 -10.49 -17.38
CA ARG A 76 -1.67 -9.67 -18.40
C ARG A 76 -2.29 -8.39 -17.81
N PHE A 77 -2.44 -8.28 -16.48
CA PHE A 77 -2.97 -7.09 -15.82
C PHE A 77 -1.89 -6.08 -15.42
N ALA A 78 -0.61 -6.48 -15.42
CA ALA A 78 0.51 -5.61 -15.08
C ALA A 78 0.57 -4.32 -15.92
N PRO A 79 0.33 -4.33 -17.25
CA PRO A 79 0.36 -3.11 -18.04
C PRO A 79 -0.65 -2.04 -17.63
N ASP A 80 -1.83 -2.42 -17.14
CA ASP A 80 -2.82 -1.45 -16.63
C ASP A 80 -2.40 -0.90 -15.27
N ILE A 81 -1.78 -1.71 -14.42
CA ILE A 81 -1.21 -1.28 -13.13
C ILE A 81 -0.07 -0.30 -13.36
N VAL A 82 0.88 -0.62 -14.25
CA VAL A 82 2.00 0.26 -14.64
C VAL A 82 1.49 1.62 -15.11
N ARG A 83 0.52 1.63 -16.03
CA ARG A 83 -0.09 2.88 -16.52
C ARG A 83 -0.79 3.66 -15.40
N GLY A 84 -1.44 2.94 -14.48
CA GLY A 84 -2.07 3.54 -13.30
C GLY A 84 -1.06 4.27 -12.42
N TYR A 85 0.02 3.62 -12.05
CA TYR A 85 1.08 4.24 -11.22
C TYR A 85 1.81 5.38 -11.93
N ARG A 86 2.07 5.27 -13.25
CA ARG A 86 2.60 6.40 -14.03
C ARG A 86 1.67 7.61 -14.00
N MET A 87 0.36 7.39 -14.15
CA MET A 87 -0.63 8.46 -14.05
C MET A 87 -0.63 9.10 -12.66
N LEU A 88 -0.36 8.33 -11.61
CA LEU A 88 -0.27 8.81 -10.24
C LEU A 88 1.08 9.48 -9.92
N GLY A 89 2.02 9.50 -10.86
CA GLY A 89 3.27 10.25 -10.75
C GLY A 89 4.26 9.62 -9.79
N LEU A 90 4.38 8.29 -9.79
CA LEU A 90 5.53 7.66 -9.16
C LEU A 90 6.83 8.27 -9.72
N PRO A 91 7.86 8.48 -8.87
CA PRO A 91 9.14 9.04 -9.31
C PRO A 91 9.81 8.19 -10.39
N GLU A 92 10.55 8.82 -11.29
CA GLU A 92 11.20 8.13 -12.42
C GLU A 92 12.27 7.11 -11.99
N HIS A 93 12.88 7.28 -10.80
CA HIS A 93 13.85 6.33 -10.25
C HIS A 93 13.20 5.05 -9.69
N VAL A 94 11.88 5.03 -9.46
CA VAL A 94 11.16 3.85 -8.98
C VAL A 94 10.89 2.90 -10.14
N ASP A 95 11.26 1.63 -10.00
CA ASP A 95 10.90 0.57 -10.96
C ASP A 95 9.40 0.28 -10.91
N ILE A 96 8.63 0.99 -11.74
CA ILE A 96 7.17 0.87 -11.80
C ILE A 96 6.73 -0.53 -12.21
N GLU A 97 7.51 -1.22 -13.03
CA GLU A 97 7.26 -2.60 -13.43
C GLU A 97 7.41 -3.56 -12.24
N ALA A 98 8.40 -3.34 -11.37
CA ALA A 98 8.52 -4.08 -10.11
C ALA A 98 7.33 -3.79 -9.18
N VAL A 99 6.93 -2.52 -9.05
CA VAL A 99 5.73 -2.15 -8.27
C VAL A 99 4.50 -2.89 -8.77
N ALA A 100 4.27 -2.95 -10.08
CA ALA A 100 3.13 -3.65 -10.66
C ALA A 100 3.16 -5.16 -10.40
N ARG A 101 4.36 -5.79 -10.47
CA ARG A 101 4.53 -7.22 -10.11
C ARG A 101 4.22 -7.48 -8.62
N HIS A 102 4.69 -6.61 -7.72
CA HIS A 102 4.40 -6.74 -6.28
C HIS A 102 2.92 -6.51 -5.96
N GLU A 103 2.24 -5.56 -6.64
CA GLU A 103 0.80 -5.35 -6.52
C GLU A 103 0.02 -6.59 -6.95
N LEU A 104 0.35 -7.19 -8.11
CA LEU A 104 -0.26 -8.44 -8.56
C LEU A 104 0.00 -9.59 -7.61
N ARG A 105 1.25 -9.73 -7.11
CA ARG A 105 1.61 -10.79 -6.16
C ARG A 105 0.77 -10.71 -4.89
N TRP A 106 0.57 -9.51 -4.36
CA TRP A 106 -0.32 -9.30 -3.22
C TRP A 106 -1.76 -9.78 -3.50
N TRP A 107 -2.30 -9.49 -4.70
CA TRP A 107 -3.64 -9.95 -5.09
C TRP A 107 -3.70 -11.48 -5.22
N VAL A 108 -2.68 -12.09 -5.80
CA VAL A 108 -2.57 -13.56 -5.96
C VAL A 108 -2.50 -14.22 -4.59
N VAL A 109 -1.61 -13.77 -3.71
CA VAL A 109 -1.49 -14.31 -2.34
C VAL A 109 -2.82 -14.26 -1.60
N ARG A 110 -3.53 -13.13 -1.69
CA ARG A 110 -4.85 -13.00 -1.05
C ARG A 110 -5.89 -13.96 -1.62
N ARG A 111 -5.81 -14.30 -2.89
CA ARG A 111 -6.73 -15.23 -3.54
C ARG A 111 -6.43 -16.68 -3.22
N GLU A 112 -5.17 -17.07 -3.27
CA GLU A 112 -4.75 -18.48 -3.19
C GLU A 112 -4.66 -19.01 -1.77
N ILE A 113 -4.20 -18.22 -0.83
CA ILE A 113 -3.90 -18.66 0.53
C ILE A 113 -5.11 -18.46 1.48
N GLY A 114 -6.06 -17.59 1.13
CA GLY A 114 -7.30 -17.39 1.91
C GLY A 114 -7.04 -16.98 3.36
N LEU A 115 -7.72 -17.63 4.30
CA LEU A 115 -7.71 -17.29 5.74
C LEU A 115 -6.34 -17.43 6.41
N ALA A 116 -5.43 -18.25 5.87
CA ALA A 116 -4.07 -18.44 6.40
C ALA A 116 -3.09 -17.37 5.88
N ALA A 117 -3.55 -16.41 5.08
CA ALA A 117 -2.69 -15.51 4.32
C ALA A 117 -2.08 -14.35 5.13
N GLY A 118 -2.39 -14.18 6.41
CA GLY A 118 -1.97 -12.99 7.18
C GLY A 118 -0.48 -12.69 7.08
N ALA A 119 0.37 -13.65 7.38
CA ALA A 119 1.83 -13.50 7.29
C ALA A 119 2.30 -13.33 5.83
N ALA A 120 1.87 -14.21 4.92
CA ALA A 120 2.27 -14.15 3.50
C ALA A 120 1.75 -12.86 2.82
N ALA A 121 0.56 -12.38 3.21
CA ALA A 121 0.03 -11.10 2.78
C ALA A 121 0.90 -9.95 3.29
N GLY A 122 1.33 -10.01 4.55
CA GLY A 122 2.23 -9.03 5.16
C GLY A 122 3.56 -8.94 4.43
N GLU A 123 4.17 -10.07 4.08
CA GLU A 123 5.40 -10.14 3.30
C GLU A 123 5.24 -9.51 1.90
N SER A 124 4.17 -9.88 1.18
CA SER A 124 3.90 -9.32 -0.15
C SER A 124 3.66 -7.81 -0.12
N ILE A 125 3.02 -7.30 0.94
CA ILE A 125 2.80 -5.87 1.12
C ILE A 125 4.11 -5.16 1.52
N THR A 126 4.97 -5.81 2.28
CA THR A 126 6.30 -5.30 2.60
C THR A 126 7.11 -5.07 1.32
N ASP A 127 7.15 -6.07 0.41
CA ASP A 127 7.82 -5.96 -0.88
C ASP A 127 7.23 -4.81 -1.72
N LEU A 128 5.90 -4.68 -1.74
CA LEU A 128 5.21 -3.60 -2.45
C LEU A 128 5.57 -2.22 -1.88
N TYR A 129 5.56 -2.07 -0.56
CA TYR A 129 5.91 -0.80 0.08
C TYR A 129 7.37 -0.43 -0.15
N ALA A 130 8.29 -1.40 -0.04
CA ALA A 130 9.70 -1.19 -0.34
C ALA A 130 9.88 -0.68 -1.78
N ALA A 131 9.20 -1.28 -2.75
CA ALA A 131 9.27 -0.88 -4.15
C ALA A 131 8.64 0.50 -4.43
N ILE A 132 7.45 0.79 -3.85
CA ILE A 132 6.75 2.08 -4.10
C ILE A 132 7.53 3.26 -3.52
N TYR A 133 8.10 3.10 -2.32
CA TYR A 133 8.73 4.20 -1.59
C TYR A 133 10.25 4.22 -1.71
N ASP A 134 10.82 3.27 -2.48
CA ASP A 134 12.28 3.11 -2.63
C ASP A 134 12.99 3.06 -1.28
N LEU A 135 12.50 2.19 -0.39
CA LEU A 135 13.01 2.03 0.96
C LEU A 135 13.51 0.61 1.20
N PRO A 136 14.52 0.42 2.07
CA PRO A 136 14.90 -0.91 2.54
C PRO A 136 13.70 -1.68 3.09
N ARG A 137 13.60 -2.95 2.71
CA ARG A 137 12.49 -3.83 3.07
C ARG A 137 12.25 -3.87 4.59
N GLU A 138 13.32 -3.87 5.36
CA GLU A 138 13.33 -3.93 6.82
C GLU A 138 12.62 -2.73 7.45
N ARG A 139 12.72 -1.55 6.84
CA ARG A 139 12.05 -0.33 7.32
C ARG A 139 10.55 -0.37 7.21
N VAL A 140 10.03 -1.01 6.17
CA VAL A 140 8.60 -1.08 5.90
C VAL A 140 7.96 -2.40 6.36
N ALA A 141 8.76 -3.32 6.92
CA ALA A 141 8.32 -4.65 7.33
C ALA A 141 7.18 -4.61 8.37
N GLU A 142 7.26 -3.72 9.34
CA GLU A 142 6.21 -3.59 10.37
C GLU A 142 4.90 -3.07 9.76
N ALA A 143 4.98 -2.13 8.81
CA ALA A 143 3.80 -1.64 8.10
C ALA A 143 3.12 -2.77 7.29
N GLY A 144 3.90 -3.56 6.55
CA GLY A 144 3.40 -4.72 5.81
C GLY A 144 2.78 -5.77 6.72
N ARG A 145 3.48 -6.14 7.80
CA ARG A 145 3.00 -7.10 8.78
C ARG A 145 1.67 -6.69 9.40
N LEU A 146 1.53 -5.44 9.82
CA LEU A 146 0.29 -4.91 10.41
C LEU A 146 -0.89 -4.95 9.42
N ARG A 147 -0.65 -4.65 8.15
CA ARG A 147 -1.68 -4.72 7.12
C ARG A 147 -2.08 -6.16 6.82
N GLY A 148 -1.12 -7.10 6.80
CA GLY A 148 -1.38 -8.53 6.69
C GLY A 148 -2.23 -9.03 7.86
N LEU A 149 -1.90 -8.63 9.08
CA LEU A 149 -2.68 -8.95 10.28
C LEU A 149 -4.10 -8.39 10.22
N ALA A 150 -4.28 -7.16 9.70
CA ALA A 150 -5.62 -6.59 9.49
C ALA A 150 -6.47 -7.46 8.55
N ALA A 151 -5.86 -8.01 7.49
CA ALA A 151 -6.52 -8.93 6.57
C ALA A 151 -6.92 -10.24 7.27
N GLU A 152 -6.03 -10.80 8.08
CA GLU A 152 -6.30 -12.02 8.85
C GLU A 152 -7.43 -11.82 9.86
N VAL A 153 -7.40 -10.72 10.64
CA VAL A 153 -8.47 -10.38 11.60
C VAL A 153 -9.82 -10.27 10.89
N ARG A 154 -9.85 -9.62 9.73
CA ARG A 154 -11.07 -9.51 8.92
C ARG A 154 -11.57 -10.88 8.48
N ASP A 155 -10.69 -11.73 7.97
CA ASP A 155 -11.07 -13.03 7.39
C ASP A 155 -11.55 -13.99 8.48
N ARG A 156 -10.88 -14.03 9.64
CA ARG A 156 -11.32 -14.79 10.80
C ARG A 156 -12.69 -14.30 11.33
N GLY A 157 -12.86 -12.97 11.41
CA GLY A 157 -14.11 -12.38 11.84
C GLY A 157 -15.28 -12.72 10.92
N ALA A 158 -15.04 -12.72 9.59
CA ALA A 158 -16.06 -13.10 8.62
C ALA A 158 -16.37 -14.60 8.65
N ALA A 159 -15.37 -15.45 8.90
CA ALA A 159 -15.59 -16.89 9.04
C ALA A 159 -16.40 -17.25 10.30
N ALA A 160 -16.24 -16.45 11.36
CA ALA A 160 -16.99 -16.63 12.62
C ALA A 160 -18.45 -16.15 12.55
N ASP A 161 -18.78 -15.29 11.59
CA ASP A 161 -20.13 -14.73 11.37
C ASP A 161 -20.41 -14.60 9.85
N PRO A 162 -20.58 -15.73 9.15
CA PRO A 162 -20.72 -15.76 7.70
C PRO A 162 -21.95 -14.99 7.20
N ASP A 163 -23.01 -14.94 7.98
CA ASP A 163 -24.26 -14.28 7.57
C ASP A 163 -24.28 -12.78 7.92
N GLY A 164 -23.41 -12.33 8.82
CA GLY A 164 -23.39 -10.95 9.31
C GLY A 164 -24.67 -10.53 10.02
N SER A 165 -25.59 -11.49 10.27
CA SER A 165 -26.93 -11.25 10.76
C SER A 165 -26.99 -10.97 12.27
N THR A 166 -25.98 -11.43 13.01
CA THR A 166 -25.94 -11.33 14.47
C THR A 166 -25.29 -10.04 14.97
N GLY A 167 -24.77 -9.20 14.07
CA GLY A 167 -23.96 -8.02 14.40
C GLY A 167 -22.54 -8.35 14.87
N ARG A 168 -22.19 -9.62 15.04
CA ARG A 168 -20.83 -10.05 15.42
C ARG A 168 -19.82 -9.71 14.35
N GLY A 169 -20.18 -9.80 13.07
CA GLY A 169 -19.35 -9.39 11.95
C GLY A 169 -18.91 -7.91 12.01
N ALA A 170 -19.66 -7.07 12.73
CA ALA A 170 -19.26 -5.69 12.99
C ALA A 170 -18.15 -5.60 14.05
N ALA A 171 -18.01 -6.58 14.94
CA ALA A 171 -17.11 -6.53 16.09
C ALA A 171 -15.61 -6.55 15.71
N TYR A 172 -15.23 -7.11 14.56
CA TYR A 172 -13.85 -7.13 14.09
C TYR A 172 -13.41 -5.84 13.38
N TRP A 173 -14.34 -5.03 12.86
CA TRP A 173 -13.99 -3.84 12.10
C TRP A 173 -13.24 -2.76 12.89
N PRO A 174 -13.50 -2.50 14.18
CA PRO A 174 -12.68 -1.60 14.98
C PRO A 174 -11.20 -2.02 15.03
N GLU A 175 -10.93 -3.32 15.18
CA GLU A 175 -9.58 -3.86 15.21
C GLU A 175 -8.89 -3.76 13.84
N VAL A 176 -9.59 -4.12 12.75
CA VAL A 176 -9.11 -3.91 11.38
C VAL A 176 -8.75 -2.43 11.16
N ALA A 177 -9.61 -1.51 11.57
CA ALA A 177 -9.37 -0.08 11.43
C ALA A 177 -8.17 0.40 12.25
N ARG A 178 -7.99 -0.14 13.45
CA ARG A 178 -6.82 0.15 14.30
C ARG A 178 -5.54 -0.31 13.63
N LEU A 179 -5.50 -1.55 13.16
CA LEU A 179 -4.34 -2.15 12.49
C LEU A 179 -3.95 -1.40 11.21
N LEU A 180 -4.92 -1.04 10.38
CA LEU A 180 -4.67 -0.28 9.16
C LEU A 180 -4.09 1.11 9.48
N ARG A 181 -4.64 1.84 10.44
CA ARG A 181 -4.07 3.13 10.87
C ARG A 181 -2.65 2.97 11.42
N THR A 182 -2.41 1.95 12.24
CA THR A 182 -1.06 1.69 12.77
C THR A 182 -0.08 1.31 11.67
N SER A 183 -0.50 0.54 10.67
CA SER A 183 0.29 0.23 9.47
C SER A 183 0.70 1.51 8.74
N TYR A 184 -0.23 2.40 8.45
CA TYR A 184 0.09 3.67 7.77
C TYR A 184 0.95 4.62 8.60
N ARG A 185 0.80 4.65 9.93
CA ARG A 185 1.67 5.41 10.83
C ARG A 185 3.10 4.85 10.81
N SER A 186 3.26 3.52 10.80
CA SER A 186 4.57 2.87 10.68
C SER A 186 5.21 3.17 9.32
N LEU A 187 4.43 3.07 8.23
CA LEU A 187 4.89 3.41 6.89
C LEU A 187 5.31 4.87 6.78
N ARG A 188 4.51 5.79 7.31
CA ARG A 188 4.84 7.22 7.31
C ARG A 188 6.14 7.51 8.04
N ARG A 189 6.35 6.91 9.20
CA ARG A 189 7.60 7.04 9.96
C ARG A 189 8.79 6.55 9.14
N ALA A 190 8.68 5.39 8.49
CA ALA A 190 9.74 4.85 7.65
C ALA A 190 10.12 5.80 6.50
N ILE A 191 9.12 6.45 5.89
CA ILE A 191 9.34 7.44 4.82
C ILE A 191 10.05 8.67 5.38
N ASP A 192 9.61 9.20 6.53
CA ASP A 192 10.20 10.40 7.15
C ASP A 192 11.66 10.16 7.57
N GLU A 193 11.96 8.99 8.16
CA GLU A 193 13.31 8.58 8.54
C GLU A 193 14.21 8.41 7.31
N GLY A 194 13.70 7.81 6.22
CA GLY A 194 14.45 7.69 4.96
C GLY A 194 14.76 9.04 4.32
N ALA A 195 13.82 9.98 4.35
CA ALA A 195 14.04 11.32 3.83
C ALA A 195 15.09 12.09 4.63
N ALA A 196 15.07 11.99 5.97
CA ALA A 196 16.03 12.66 6.85
C ALA A 196 17.46 12.14 6.64
N GLU A 197 17.65 10.85 6.37
CA GLU A 197 18.99 10.30 6.07
C GLU A 197 19.55 10.82 4.75
N VAL A 198 18.71 10.92 3.71
CA VAL A 198 19.14 11.46 2.41
C VAL A 198 19.55 12.94 2.55
N GLU A 199 18.81 13.73 3.32
CA GLU A 199 19.13 15.12 3.59
C GLU A 199 20.42 15.25 4.42
N GLY A 200 20.61 14.42 5.44
CA GLY A 200 21.82 14.40 6.27
C GLY A 200 23.09 14.07 5.48
N VAL A 201 23.00 13.11 4.55
CA VAL A 201 24.14 12.76 3.66
C VAL A 201 24.45 13.87 2.65
N ALA A 202 23.44 14.63 2.22
CA ALA A 202 23.63 15.73 1.29
C ALA A 202 24.31 16.96 1.94
N ASP A 203 24.18 17.13 3.25
CA ASP A 203 24.76 18.25 4.01
C ASP A 203 26.22 17.96 4.48
N GLU A 204 26.69 16.71 4.39
CA GLU A 204 28.07 16.34 4.68
C GLU A 204 29.03 16.91 3.61
N THR A 205 29.94 17.77 4.04
CA THR A 205 31.00 18.31 3.17
C THR A 205 31.96 17.21 2.69
N PRO A 206 32.59 17.33 1.50
CA PRO A 206 33.55 16.34 0.98
C PRO A 206 34.67 15.95 1.97
N ALA A 207 35.09 16.91 2.81
CA ALA A 207 36.11 16.68 3.84
C ALA A 207 35.62 15.76 5.00
N GLN A 208 34.34 15.79 5.33
CA GLN A 208 33.74 14.94 6.36
C GLN A 208 33.53 13.50 5.86
N ARG A 209 33.21 13.32 4.58
CA ARG A 209 33.11 11.99 3.94
C ARG A 209 34.44 11.23 3.92
N ASP A 210 35.54 11.94 3.59
CA ASP A 210 36.88 11.34 3.58
C ASP A 210 37.37 10.92 4.99
N ALA A 211 36.95 11.63 6.02
CA ALA A 211 37.29 11.30 7.42
C ALA A 211 36.52 10.06 7.92
N SER A 212 35.25 9.89 7.54
CA SER A 212 34.39 8.75 7.90
C SER A 212 34.89 7.45 7.26
N VAL A 213 35.33 7.48 6.00
CA VAL A 213 35.86 6.30 5.29
C VAL A 213 37.20 5.83 5.88
N ARG A 214 38.02 6.73 6.46
CA ARG A 214 39.31 6.40 7.10
C ARG A 214 39.20 5.91 8.55
N ALA A 215 38.02 6.04 9.17
CA ALA A 215 37.79 5.68 10.56
C ALA A 215 37.17 4.29 10.76
N THR A 216 36.92 3.53 9.67
CA THR A 216 36.43 2.15 9.76
C THR A 216 37.60 1.19 9.80
N PRO A 217 37.79 0.42 10.91
CA PRO A 217 38.90 -0.50 11.11
C PRO A 217 38.86 -1.73 10.22
#